data_415b9d1036b7a35157c300289cc2b25f
#
_entry.id   415b9d1036b7a35157c300289cc2b25f
#
_cell.length_a   1.000
_cell.length_b   1.000
_cell.length_c   1.000
_cell.angle_alpha   90.00
_cell.angle_beta   90.00
_cell.angle_gamma   90.00
#
_symmetry.space_group_name_H-M   'P 1'
#
loop_
_entity.id
_entity.type
_entity.pdbx_description
1 polymer ?
#
loop_
_entity_poly.entity_id
_entity_poly.type
_entity_poly.pdbx_seq_one_letter_code
_entity_poly.pdbx_strand_id
1 'polypeptide(L)'
;EIIACLVGSEMCIRDRGRELCREAPAEADLVIGVPDSGLAAAVGYAEQCGLPYELGMMKNRYVGRTFIQPNQELRRRGVKMKLSVVRKAVEGKRVVLVDDSIVRGITSGRIVSMLKDNGATEVHMRVTSPPITHPCLYGIDTARRMELIAAEMSVDEIRDEIGADSLHFLSEKGMIQATGREDLSEDQGHCLSCFNGKYPTPTT
;
A
#
# COMPACT_ATOMS: atom_id res chain seq x y z
N GLU A 1 -19.50 9.00 1.60
CA GLU A 1 -18.36 9.92 1.88
C GLU A 1 -17.22 9.25 2.69
N ILE A 2 -17.51 8.22 3.50
CA ILE A 2 -16.49 7.47 4.28
C ILE A 2 -15.49 6.73 3.35
N ILE A 3 -15.92 6.30 2.18
CA ILE A 3 -15.10 5.65 1.16
C ILE A 3 -14.07 6.62 0.54
N ALA A 4 -14.30 7.94 0.64
CA ALA A 4 -13.43 8.94 0.05
C ALA A 4 -12.01 8.99 0.66
N CYS A 5 -11.81 8.47 1.88
CA CYS A 5 -10.47 8.40 2.48
C CYS A 5 -9.56 7.36 1.82
N LEU A 6 -10.13 6.24 1.32
CA LEU A 6 -9.40 5.18 0.63
C LEU A 6 -9.58 5.23 -0.89
N VAL A 7 -10.72 5.80 -1.36
CA VAL A 7 -11.08 5.92 -2.77
C VAL A 7 -11.19 7.41 -3.09
N GLY A 8 -10.08 8.10 -3.21
CA GLY A 8 -10.04 9.47 -3.72
C GLY A 8 -10.19 9.51 -5.24
N SER A 9 -10.38 10.70 -5.80
CA SER A 9 -10.14 10.89 -7.24
C SER A 9 -8.70 10.50 -7.57
N GLU A 10 -8.42 10.13 -8.80
CA GLU A 10 -7.06 9.78 -9.25
C GLU A 10 -6.04 10.86 -8.87
N MET A 11 -6.44 12.14 -8.91
CA MET A 11 -5.60 13.27 -8.47
C MET A 11 -5.21 13.14 -6.99
N CYS A 12 -6.18 12.92 -6.09
CA CYS A 12 -5.88 12.78 -4.65
C CYS A 12 -4.99 11.56 -4.36
N ILE A 13 -5.17 10.44 -5.09
CA ILE A 13 -4.31 9.26 -4.96
C ILE A 13 -2.89 9.59 -5.41
N ARG A 14 -2.73 10.33 -6.50
CA ARG A 14 -1.44 10.78 -7.02
C ARG A 14 -0.76 11.74 -6.05
N ASP A 15 -1.51 12.65 -5.43
CA ASP A 15 -1.01 13.58 -4.42
C ASP A 15 -0.55 12.86 -3.14
N ARG A 16 -1.21 11.76 -2.73
CA ARG A 16 -0.69 10.89 -1.65
C ARG A 16 0.69 10.32 -2.00
N GLY A 17 0.90 9.94 -3.24
CA GLY A 17 2.22 9.50 -3.70
C GLY A 17 3.28 10.59 -3.59
N ARG A 18 2.93 11.85 -3.93
CA ARG A 18 3.83 12.99 -3.78
C ARG A 18 4.16 13.28 -2.33
N GLU A 19 3.14 13.28 -1.43
CA GLU A 19 3.38 13.46 0.01
C GLU A 19 4.24 12.33 0.57
N LEU A 20 3.98 11.09 0.18
CA LEU A 20 4.77 9.95 0.62
C LEU A 20 6.24 10.05 0.21
N CYS A 21 6.55 10.62 -0.99
CA CYS A 21 7.94 10.92 -1.36
C CYS A 21 8.54 12.03 -0.50
N ARG A 22 7.77 13.06 -0.11
CA ARG A 22 8.25 14.12 0.78
C ARG A 22 8.58 13.59 2.18
N GLU A 23 7.73 12.70 2.71
CA GLU A 23 7.93 12.09 4.03
C GLU A 23 9.04 11.04 4.04
N ALA A 24 9.14 10.24 2.98
CA ALA A 24 10.05 9.09 2.93
C ALA A 24 10.63 8.86 1.53
N PRO A 25 11.55 9.71 1.07
CA PRO A 25 12.30 9.45 -0.14
C PRO A 25 13.11 8.17 0.01
N ALA A 26 13.46 7.53 -1.11
CA ALA A 26 14.34 6.37 -1.14
C ALA A 26 15.39 6.52 -2.23
N GLU A 27 16.59 6.07 -1.94
CA GLU A 27 17.65 5.93 -2.95
C GLU A 27 17.38 4.70 -3.81
N ALA A 28 16.78 4.89 -4.97
CA ALA A 28 16.36 3.82 -5.86
C ALA A 28 16.57 4.21 -7.33
N ASP A 29 16.46 3.22 -8.20
CA ASP A 29 16.68 3.41 -9.62
C ASP A 29 15.36 3.58 -10.38
N LEU A 30 14.24 3.12 -9.82
CA LEU A 30 12.91 3.26 -10.41
C LEU A 30 11.78 3.08 -9.40
N VAL A 31 10.59 3.52 -9.78
CA VAL A 31 9.34 3.36 -9.02
C VAL A 31 8.39 2.47 -9.79
N ILE A 32 7.78 1.51 -9.12
CA ILE A 32 6.69 0.68 -9.65
C ILE A 32 5.49 0.73 -8.70
N GLY A 33 4.27 0.59 -9.24
CA GLY A 33 3.04 0.49 -8.45
C GLY A 33 2.50 -0.93 -8.43
N VAL A 34 1.91 -1.32 -7.31
CA VAL A 34 1.15 -2.58 -7.26
C VAL A 34 -0.13 -2.43 -8.10
N PRO A 35 -0.35 -3.26 -9.12
CA PRO A 35 -1.57 -3.18 -9.93
C PRO A 35 -2.82 -3.67 -9.16
N ASP A 36 -3.97 -2.99 -9.25
CA ASP A 36 -4.24 -1.72 -9.94
C ASP A 36 -4.17 -0.54 -8.96
N SER A 37 -4.24 -0.79 -7.66
CA SER A 37 -4.45 0.18 -6.57
C SER A 37 -3.28 1.17 -6.39
N GLY A 38 -2.05 0.71 -6.51
CA GLY A 38 -0.84 1.52 -6.29
C GLY A 38 -0.39 2.34 -7.50
N LEU A 39 -0.98 2.17 -8.69
CA LEU A 39 -0.44 2.76 -9.92
C LEU A 39 -0.43 4.29 -9.93
N ALA A 40 -1.57 4.92 -9.62
CA ALA A 40 -1.68 6.39 -9.62
C ALA A 40 -0.75 7.03 -8.58
N ALA A 41 -0.67 6.43 -7.40
CA ALA A 41 0.21 6.89 -6.33
C ALA A 41 1.70 6.72 -6.69
N ALA A 42 2.07 5.61 -7.35
CA ALA A 42 3.43 5.39 -7.82
C ALA A 42 3.88 6.45 -8.82
N VAL A 43 2.99 6.88 -9.72
CA VAL A 43 3.27 8.00 -10.64
C VAL A 43 3.54 9.29 -9.85
N GLY A 44 2.70 9.60 -8.84
CA GLY A 44 2.88 10.80 -8.00
C GLY A 44 4.19 10.75 -7.20
N TYR A 45 4.54 9.60 -6.63
CA TYR A 45 5.80 9.38 -5.93
C TYR A 45 7.00 9.59 -6.86
N ALA A 46 6.98 8.96 -8.05
CA ALA A 46 8.05 9.04 -9.04
C ALA A 46 8.29 10.49 -9.50
N GLU A 47 7.22 11.23 -9.81
CA GLU A 47 7.30 12.64 -10.19
C GLU A 47 7.92 13.50 -9.10
N GLN A 48 7.52 13.31 -7.84
CA GLN A 48 8.01 14.10 -6.72
C GLN A 48 9.47 13.79 -6.38
N CYS A 49 9.87 12.51 -6.45
CA CYS A 49 11.25 12.08 -6.18
C CYS A 49 12.20 12.26 -7.39
N GLY A 50 11.68 12.57 -8.59
CA GLY A 50 12.47 12.63 -9.82
C GLY A 50 13.01 11.28 -10.29
N LEU A 51 12.35 10.18 -9.89
CA LEU A 51 12.70 8.83 -10.29
C LEU A 51 11.86 8.39 -11.50
N PRO A 52 12.39 7.53 -12.39
CA PRO A 52 11.61 6.97 -13.47
C PRO A 52 10.49 6.06 -12.93
N TYR A 53 9.29 6.19 -13.48
CA TYR A 53 8.18 5.25 -13.27
C TYR A 53 8.18 4.18 -14.35
N GLU A 54 8.10 2.92 -13.96
CA GLU A 54 8.07 1.78 -14.87
C GLU A 54 6.91 0.82 -14.56
N LEU A 55 6.38 0.19 -15.60
CA LEU A 55 5.42 -0.91 -15.46
C LEU A 55 6.15 -2.22 -15.11
N GLY A 56 6.71 -2.28 -13.90
CA GLY A 56 7.47 -3.44 -13.43
C GLY A 56 6.60 -4.64 -13.04
N MET A 57 5.28 -4.44 -12.94
CA MET A 57 4.32 -5.50 -12.59
C MET A 57 3.08 -5.44 -13.47
N MET A 58 2.52 -6.61 -13.78
CA MET A 58 1.30 -6.77 -14.58
C MET A 58 0.30 -7.67 -13.83
N LYS A 59 -0.98 -7.29 -13.91
CA LYS A 59 -2.09 -8.08 -13.36
C LYS A 59 -2.75 -8.90 -14.46
N ASN A 60 -2.85 -10.21 -14.22
CA ASN A 60 -3.63 -11.09 -15.08
C ASN A 60 -5.13 -10.92 -14.77
N ARG A 61 -5.87 -10.28 -15.67
CA ARG A 61 -7.30 -9.99 -15.51
C ARG A 61 -8.18 -11.24 -15.70
N TYR A 62 -7.68 -12.31 -16.29
CA TYR A 62 -8.42 -13.56 -16.51
C TYR A 62 -8.48 -14.43 -15.25
N VAL A 63 -7.66 -14.17 -14.24
CA VAL A 63 -7.70 -14.86 -12.94
C VAL A 63 -8.63 -14.11 -12.00
N GLY A 64 -9.81 -14.70 -11.71
CA GLY A 64 -10.84 -14.13 -10.84
C GLY A 64 -10.38 -13.92 -9.38
N ARG A 65 -11.29 -13.43 -8.53
CA ARG A 65 -11.02 -13.18 -7.10
C ARG A 65 -10.62 -14.48 -6.40
N THR A 66 -9.36 -14.60 -6.00
CA THR A 66 -8.77 -15.77 -5.33
C THR A 66 -9.12 -15.88 -3.84
N PHE A 67 -9.86 -14.89 -3.27
CA PHE A 67 -10.22 -14.85 -1.85
C PHE A 67 -11.26 -15.92 -1.42
N ILE A 68 -11.91 -16.59 -2.37
CA ILE A 68 -12.99 -17.57 -2.13
C ILE A 68 -12.45 -19.00 -2.10
N GLN A 69 -11.14 -19.23 -2.21
CA GLN A 69 -10.59 -20.59 -2.22
C GLN A 69 -10.32 -21.08 -0.79
N PRO A 70 -10.80 -22.27 -0.42
CA PRO A 70 -10.78 -22.78 0.96
C PRO A 70 -9.40 -23.25 1.45
N ASN A 71 -8.37 -23.35 0.58
CA ASN A 71 -7.06 -23.88 0.93
C ASN A 71 -5.96 -22.82 0.78
N GLN A 72 -5.07 -22.72 1.81
CA GLN A 72 -3.95 -21.77 1.85
C GLN A 72 -2.96 -21.97 0.68
N GLU A 73 -2.75 -23.21 0.25
CA GLU A 73 -1.84 -23.52 -0.86
C GLU A 73 -2.38 -23.08 -2.20
N LEU A 74 -3.70 -23.20 -2.42
CA LEU A 74 -4.39 -22.69 -3.59
C LEU A 74 -4.41 -21.16 -3.62
N ARG A 75 -4.52 -20.50 -2.45
CA ARG A 75 -4.37 -19.04 -2.32
C ARG A 75 -2.95 -18.61 -2.68
N ARG A 76 -1.93 -19.39 -2.28
CA ARG A 76 -0.52 -19.14 -2.63
C ARG A 76 -0.28 -19.21 -4.14
N ARG A 77 -0.80 -20.21 -4.81
CA ARG A 77 -0.74 -20.36 -6.28
C ARG A 77 -1.54 -19.28 -6.99
N GLY A 78 -2.71 -18.89 -6.45
CA GLY A 78 -3.60 -17.89 -7.04
C GLY A 78 -2.96 -16.49 -7.12
N VAL A 79 -2.12 -16.08 -6.17
CA VAL A 79 -1.41 -14.78 -6.26
C VAL A 79 -0.32 -14.82 -7.34
N LYS A 80 0.44 -15.92 -7.46
CA LYS A 80 1.42 -16.08 -8.56
C LYS A 80 0.77 -16.08 -9.95
N MET A 81 -0.48 -16.56 -10.07
CA MET A 81 -1.22 -16.51 -11.33
C MET A 81 -1.82 -15.13 -11.62
N LYS A 82 -1.99 -14.29 -10.60
CA LYS A 82 -2.65 -12.99 -10.69
C LYS A 82 -1.72 -11.84 -10.98
N LEU A 83 -0.49 -11.91 -10.51
CA LEU A 83 0.53 -10.87 -10.69
C LEU A 83 1.77 -11.49 -11.35
N SER A 84 2.36 -10.77 -12.29
CA SER A 84 3.60 -11.13 -12.96
C SER A 84 4.56 -9.96 -12.91
N VAL A 85 5.84 -10.23 -12.65
CA VAL A 85 6.91 -9.23 -12.65
C VAL A 85 7.51 -9.15 -14.06
N VAL A 86 7.75 -7.95 -14.54
CA VAL A 86 8.48 -7.68 -15.77
C VAL A 86 9.97 -7.69 -15.45
N ARG A 87 10.60 -8.86 -15.53
CA ARG A 87 11.99 -9.09 -15.12
C ARG A 87 12.96 -8.03 -15.66
N LYS A 88 12.87 -7.71 -16.95
CA LYS A 88 13.75 -6.70 -17.60
C LYS A 88 13.67 -5.31 -16.98
N ALA A 89 12.55 -4.97 -16.35
CA ALA A 89 12.38 -3.68 -15.69
C ALA A 89 13.07 -3.64 -14.32
N VAL A 90 13.14 -4.76 -13.60
CA VAL A 90 13.57 -4.81 -12.19
C VAL A 90 14.92 -5.46 -11.96
N GLU A 91 15.44 -6.25 -12.91
CA GLU A 91 16.71 -6.99 -12.77
C GLU A 91 17.90 -6.04 -12.55
N GLY A 92 18.63 -6.25 -11.46
CA GLY A 92 19.79 -5.44 -11.07
C GLY A 92 19.44 -4.04 -10.55
N LYS A 93 18.16 -3.77 -10.24
CA LYS A 93 17.68 -2.44 -9.83
C LYS A 93 17.26 -2.41 -8.37
N ARG A 94 17.44 -1.24 -7.74
CA ARG A 94 16.80 -0.86 -6.47
C ARG A 94 15.43 -0.29 -6.82
N VAL A 95 14.38 -0.85 -6.25
CA VAL A 95 13.00 -0.59 -6.64
C VAL A 95 12.22 0.06 -5.50
N VAL A 96 11.55 1.18 -5.76
CA VAL A 96 10.47 1.64 -4.88
C VAL A 96 9.18 0.97 -5.32
N LEU A 97 8.58 0.20 -4.42
CA LEU A 97 7.28 -0.45 -4.61
C LEU A 97 6.20 0.35 -3.87
N VAL A 98 5.26 0.92 -4.61
CA VAL A 98 4.15 1.71 -4.03
C VAL A 98 2.86 0.88 -4.02
N ASP A 99 2.20 0.81 -2.86
CA ASP A 99 0.88 0.18 -2.69
C ASP A 99 -0.07 1.09 -1.92
N ASP A 100 -1.37 0.75 -1.93
CA ASP A 100 -2.42 1.52 -1.25
C ASP A 100 -2.44 1.26 0.27
N SER A 101 -2.30 0.02 0.70
CA SER A 101 -2.41 -0.38 2.10
C SER A 101 -1.77 -1.74 2.40
N ILE A 102 -1.36 -1.96 3.65
CA ILE A 102 -0.98 -3.28 4.17
C ILE A 102 -1.96 -3.66 5.28
N VAL A 103 -2.71 -4.75 5.07
CA VAL A 103 -3.68 -5.26 6.07
C VAL A 103 -3.09 -6.45 6.83
N ARG A 104 -2.76 -7.53 6.14
CA ARG A 104 -2.22 -8.78 6.73
C ARG A 104 -0.75 -9.05 6.39
N GLY A 105 -0.11 -8.24 5.58
CA GLY A 105 1.27 -8.40 5.12
C GLY A 105 1.51 -9.54 4.10
N ILE A 106 0.64 -10.54 4.02
CA ILE A 106 0.84 -11.74 3.17
C ILE A 106 1.02 -11.39 1.69
N THR A 107 0.22 -10.48 1.17
CA THR A 107 0.30 -10.07 -0.24
C THR A 107 1.57 -9.26 -0.49
N SER A 108 1.87 -8.31 0.38
CA SER A 108 3.06 -7.46 0.29
C SER A 108 4.35 -8.27 0.36
N GLY A 109 4.45 -9.21 1.31
CA GLY A 109 5.62 -10.10 1.41
C GLY A 109 5.84 -10.95 0.16
N ARG A 110 4.75 -11.42 -0.48
CA ARG A 110 4.86 -12.16 -1.75
C ARG A 110 5.30 -11.29 -2.90
N ILE A 111 4.80 -10.06 -2.98
CA ILE A 111 5.19 -9.14 -4.04
C ILE A 111 6.67 -8.80 -3.90
N VAL A 112 7.14 -8.52 -2.67
CA VAL A 112 8.55 -8.27 -2.38
C VAL A 112 9.41 -9.47 -2.78
N SER A 113 9.03 -10.70 -2.36
CA SER A 113 9.73 -11.93 -2.77
C SER A 113 9.76 -12.09 -4.29
N MET A 114 8.63 -11.87 -4.97
CA MET A 114 8.58 -11.96 -6.44
C MET A 114 9.52 -10.97 -7.13
N LEU A 115 9.65 -9.75 -6.64
CA LEU A 115 10.59 -8.77 -7.18
C LEU A 115 12.03 -9.20 -6.98
N LYS A 116 12.40 -9.65 -5.77
CA LYS A 116 13.74 -10.17 -5.45
C LYS A 116 14.07 -11.43 -6.27
N ASP A 117 13.12 -12.37 -6.41
CA ASP A 117 13.26 -13.57 -7.24
C ASP A 117 13.47 -13.24 -8.74
N ASN A 118 13.00 -12.07 -9.20
CA ASN A 118 13.21 -11.57 -10.56
C ASN A 118 14.43 -10.64 -10.69
N GLY A 119 15.25 -10.55 -9.65
CA GLY A 119 16.56 -9.91 -9.71
C GLY A 119 16.60 -8.46 -9.22
N ALA A 120 15.55 -7.95 -8.56
CA ALA A 120 15.63 -6.68 -7.84
C ALA A 120 16.68 -6.79 -6.72
N THR A 121 17.59 -5.82 -6.63
CA THR A 121 18.66 -5.80 -5.62
C THR A 121 18.17 -5.31 -4.27
N GLU A 122 17.26 -4.34 -4.28
CA GLU A 122 16.58 -3.79 -3.11
C GLU A 122 15.12 -3.50 -3.43
N VAL A 123 14.23 -3.64 -2.44
CA VAL A 123 12.81 -3.32 -2.54
C VAL A 123 12.40 -2.41 -1.38
N HIS A 124 12.17 -1.15 -1.69
CA HIS A 124 11.72 -0.13 -0.74
C HIS A 124 10.20 0.01 -0.81
N MET A 125 9.49 -0.56 0.16
CA MET A 125 8.02 -0.51 0.21
C MET A 125 7.54 0.85 0.70
N ARG A 126 6.59 1.45 -0.02
CA ARG A 126 5.94 2.73 0.29
C ARG A 126 4.44 2.56 0.23
N VAL A 127 3.76 2.87 1.32
CA VAL A 127 2.32 2.64 1.49
C VAL A 127 1.60 3.96 1.62
N THR A 128 0.61 4.21 0.76
CA THR A 128 -0.09 5.50 0.66
C THR A 128 -1.25 5.67 1.65
N SER A 129 -1.31 4.82 2.66
CA SER A 129 -2.13 5.00 3.85
C SER A 129 -1.30 4.93 5.12
N PRO A 130 -1.80 5.45 6.24
CA PRO A 130 -1.26 5.12 7.56
C PRO A 130 -1.40 3.63 7.89
N PRO A 131 -0.70 3.11 8.91
CA PRO A 131 -0.87 1.75 9.39
C PRO A 131 -2.31 1.49 9.81
N ILE A 132 -2.93 0.40 9.32
CA ILE A 132 -4.29 0.01 9.70
C ILE A 132 -4.22 -0.81 10.99
N THR A 133 -4.60 -0.18 12.11
CA THR A 133 -4.49 -0.74 13.46
C THR A 133 -5.84 -1.15 14.06
N HIS A 134 -6.94 -0.70 13.47
CA HIS A 134 -8.30 -0.94 13.96
C HIS A 134 -9.23 -1.38 12.84
N PRO A 135 -10.24 -2.23 13.13
CA PRO A 135 -11.24 -2.62 12.13
C PRO A 135 -12.13 -1.43 11.74
N CYS A 136 -12.66 -1.43 10.53
CA CYS A 136 -13.69 -0.47 10.12
C CYS A 136 -15.07 -0.95 10.58
N LEU A 137 -15.84 -0.07 11.22
CA LEU A 137 -17.21 -0.35 11.64
C LEU A 137 -18.28 0.26 10.70
N TYR A 138 -17.84 0.91 9.62
CA TYR A 138 -18.70 1.74 8.75
C TYR A 138 -18.81 1.22 7.30
N GLY A 139 -18.57 -0.06 7.09
CA GLY A 139 -18.88 -0.72 5.81
C GLY A 139 -17.70 -1.16 4.96
N ILE A 140 -16.46 -0.96 5.42
CA ILE A 140 -15.31 -1.63 4.81
C ILE A 140 -15.14 -2.98 5.52
N ASP A 141 -15.19 -4.08 4.76
CA ASP A 141 -14.92 -5.42 5.27
C ASP A 141 -13.43 -5.55 5.61
N THR A 142 -13.09 -5.10 6.82
CA THR A 142 -11.74 -5.23 7.35
C THR A 142 -11.63 -6.49 8.20
N ALA A 143 -10.45 -7.07 8.20
CA ALA A 143 -10.09 -8.19 9.06
C ALA A 143 -10.35 -7.85 10.55
N ARG A 144 -10.55 -8.90 11.36
CA ARG A 144 -10.57 -8.75 12.82
C ARG A 144 -9.25 -8.13 13.28
N ARG A 145 -9.26 -7.38 14.38
CA ARG A 145 -8.07 -6.66 14.86
C ARG A 145 -6.82 -7.54 14.95
N MET A 146 -6.97 -8.78 15.41
CA MET A 146 -5.89 -9.78 15.50
C MET A 146 -5.32 -10.23 14.13
N GLU A 147 -5.96 -9.87 13.04
CA GLU A 147 -5.49 -10.17 11.68
C GLU A 147 -4.85 -8.93 11.01
N LEU A 148 -4.90 -7.77 11.68
CA LEU A 148 -4.27 -6.53 11.22
C LEU A 148 -2.81 -6.54 11.66
N ILE A 149 -1.88 -6.67 10.72
CA ILE A 149 -0.47 -6.79 11.05
C ILE A 149 0.06 -5.59 11.84
N ALA A 150 -0.42 -4.39 11.52
CA ALA A 150 -0.01 -3.15 12.21
C ALA A 150 -0.68 -2.95 13.58
N ALA A 151 -1.63 -3.82 13.99
CA ALA A 151 -2.17 -3.84 15.36
C ALA A 151 -1.27 -4.62 16.33
N GLU A 152 -0.40 -5.49 15.82
CA GLU A 152 0.42 -6.43 16.59
C GLU A 152 1.92 -6.18 16.44
N MET A 153 2.36 -5.55 15.32
CA MET A 153 3.75 -5.35 14.96
C MET A 153 4.07 -3.87 14.71
N SER A 154 5.27 -3.46 15.07
CA SER A 154 5.86 -2.18 14.69
C SER A 154 6.18 -2.15 13.19
N VAL A 155 6.43 -0.96 12.63
CA VAL A 155 6.79 -0.79 11.21
C VAL A 155 8.05 -1.56 10.85
N ASP A 156 9.05 -1.60 11.75
CA ASP A 156 10.29 -2.35 11.52
C ASP A 156 10.05 -3.87 11.51
N GLU A 157 9.23 -4.39 12.41
CA GLU A 157 8.85 -5.81 12.41
C GLU A 157 8.05 -6.18 11.17
N ILE A 158 7.13 -5.31 10.71
CA ILE A 158 6.40 -5.51 9.44
C ILE A 158 7.36 -5.52 8.26
N ARG A 159 8.33 -4.59 8.22
CA ARG A 159 9.38 -4.56 7.18
C ARG A 159 10.10 -5.90 7.09
N ASP A 160 10.53 -6.42 8.23
CA ASP A 160 11.28 -7.68 8.31
C ASP A 160 10.40 -8.88 7.92
N GLU A 161 9.14 -8.91 8.37
CA GLU A 161 8.17 -9.96 8.03
C GLU A 161 7.86 -10.01 6.53
N ILE A 162 7.71 -8.85 5.86
CA ILE A 162 7.48 -8.79 4.41
C ILE A 162 8.76 -8.92 3.58
N GLY A 163 9.94 -8.87 4.23
CA GLY A 163 11.24 -8.99 3.59
C GLY A 163 11.67 -7.79 2.76
N ALA A 164 11.12 -6.60 3.03
CA ALA A 164 11.50 -5.36 2.35
C ALA A 164 12.79 -4.77 2.94
N ASP A 165 13.55 -4.04 2.12
CA ASP A 165 14.77 -3.36 2.58
C ASP A 165 14.47 -2.07 3.33
N SER A 166 13.33 -1.43 3.02
CA SER A 166 12.74 -0.39 3.86
C SER A 166 11.22 -0.37 3.71
N LEU A 167 10.52 0.07 4.75
CA LEU A 167 9.06 0.25 4.76
C LEU A 167 8.71 1.61 5.33
N HIS A 168 7.81 2.32 4.68
CA HIS A 168 7.23 3.55 5.20
C HIS A 168 5.74 3.66 4.83
N PHE A 169 4.94 4.10 5.79
CA PHE A 169 3.52 4.43 5.62
C PHE A 169 3.35 5.94 5.56
N LEU A 170 2.44 6.42 4.73
CA LEU A 170 2.06 7.83 4.73
C LEU A 170 1.48 8.20 6.09
N SER A 171 1.84 9.36 6.63
CA SER A 171 1.26 9.85 7.87
C SER A 171 -0.22 10.21 7.71
N GLU A 172 -1.00 10.21 8.81
CA GLU A 172 -2.38 10.73 8.80
C GLU A 172 -2.42 12.17 8.28
N LYS A 173 -1.45 12.99 8.70
CA LYS A 173 -1.31 14.37 8.25
C LYS A 173 -1.07 14.46 6.74
N GLY A 174 -0.11 13.72 6.20
CA GLY A 174 0.19 13.69 4.76
C GLY A 174 -1.00 13.18 3.95
N MET A 175 -1.75 12.20 4.48
CA MET A 175 -2.96 11.73 3.83
C MET A 175 -4.06 12.79 3.74
N ILE A 176 -4.26 13.60 4.79
CA ILE A 176 -5.20 14.73 4.80
C ILE A 176 -4.72 15.83 3.84
N GLN A 177 -3.45 16.21 3.90
CA GLN A 177 -2.84 17.22 3.01
C GLN A 177 -3.06 16.86 1.53
N ALA A 178 -2.89 15.60 1.18
CA ALA A 178 -3.11 15.12 -0.19
C ALA A 178 -4.57 15.26 -0.67
N THR A 179 -5.53 15.50 0.23
CA THR A 179 -6.93 15.79 -0.16
C THR A 179 -7.19 17.26 -0.51
N GLY A 180 -6.22 18.15 -0.22
CA GLY A 180 -6.38 19.60 -0.38
C GLY A 180 -7.37 20.22 0.60
N ARG A 181 -7.71 19.55 1.70
CA ARG A 181 -8.68 19.98 2.71
C ARG A 181 -8.02 20.13 4.09
N GLU A 182 -6.92 20.84 4.14
CA GLU A 182 -6.14 21.08 5.36
C GLU A 182 -6.86 22.00 6.37
N ASP A 183 -7.90 22.70 5.92
CA ASP A 183 -8.72 23.61 6.70
C ASP A 183 -9.74 22.91 7.60
N LEU A 184 -9.91 21.61 7.44
CA LEU A 184 -10.83 20.83 8.26
C LEU A 184 -10.10 20.34 9.54
N SER A 185 -10.72 20.63 10.70
CA SER A 185 -10.27 20.07 11.97
C SER A 185 -10.38 18.53 11.95
N GLU A 186 -9.61 17.84 12.81
CA GLU A 186 -9.60 16.37 12.92
C GLU A 186 -11.00 15.75 13.06
N ASP A 187 -11.96 16.52 13.61
CA ASP A 187 -13.35 16.10 13.82
C ASP A 187 -14.28 16.43 12.64
N GLN A 188 -13.79 17.12 11.60
CA GLN A 188 -14.60 17.59 10.48
C GLN A 188 -14.12 17.02 9.14
N GLY A 189 -14.78 16.01 8.65
CA GLY A 189 -14.73 15.64 7.24
C GLY A 189 -14.01 14.36 6.86
N HIS A 190 -13.10 13.81 7.67
CA HIS A 190 -12.40 12.56 7.36
C HIS A 190 -12.53 11.55 8.50
N CYS A 191 -12.97 10.33 8.17
CA CYS A 191 -12.95 9.23 9.12
C CYS A 191 -11.56 8.57 9.12
N LEU A 192 -10.86 8.63 10.24
CA LEU A 192 -9.53 8.03 10.45
C LEU A 192 -9.56 6.86 11.43
N SER A 193 -10.75 6.35 11.77
CA SER A 193 -10.94 5.37 12.83
C SER A 193 -10.11 4.07 12.66
N CYS A 194 -9.92 3.62 11.42
CA CYS A 194 -9.11 2.43 11.16
C CYS A 194 -7.60 2.65 11.41
N PHE A 195 -7.13 3.88 11.50
CA PHE A 195 -5.75 4.23 11.77
C PHE A 195 -5.53 4.54 13.26
N ASN A 196 -6.39 5.37 13.88
CA ASN A 196 -6.20 5.89 15.23
C ASN A 196 -7.18 5.36 16.30
N GLY A 197 -8.19 4.55 15.91
CA GLY A 197 -9.16 3.97 16.82
C GLY A 197 -10.22 4.94 17.36
N LYS A 198 -10.25 6.18 16.88
CA LYS A 198 -11.27 7.16 17.28
C LYS A 198 -12.49 7.02 16.38
N TYR A 199 -13.55 6.40 16.89
CA TYR A 199 -14.79 6.20 16.13
C TYR A 199 -15.75 7.37 16.35
N PRO A 200 -16.37 7.94 15.27
CA PRO A 200 -17.30 9.06 15.39
C PRO A 200 -18.63 8.72 16.06
N THR A 201 -18.94 7.43 16.21
CA THR A 201 -20.12 6.96 16.95
C THR A 201 -19.70 6.02 18.09
N PRO A 202 -20.47 5.95 19.21
CA PRO A 202 -20.19 4.98 20.28
C PRO A 202 -20.10 3.55 19.72
N THR A 203 -19.03 2.85 20.03
CA THR A 203 -18.86 1.45 19.68
C THR A 203 -19.39 0.61 20.83
N THR A 204 -20.47 -0.13 20.58
CA THR A 204 -21.04 -1.11 21.56
C THR A 204 -20.28 -2.43 21.47
#